data_ac2497226d69e01233fb35bd0008b2f0
#
_entry.id   ac2497226d69e01233fb35bd0008b2f0
#
_cell.length_a   1.000
_cell.length_b   1.000
_cell.length_c   1.000
_cell.angle_alpha   90.00
_cell.angle_beta   90.00
_cell.angle_gamma   90.00
#
_symmetry.space_group_name_H-M   'P 1'
#
loop_
_entity.id
_entity.type
_entity.pdbx_description
1 polymer ?
#
loop_
_entity_poly.entity_id
_entity_poly.type
_entity_poly.pdbx_seq_one_letter_code
_entity_poly.pdbx_strand_id
1 'polypeptide(L)'
;PSRKADRRQMLLDNGADHVIVDTGEIAPSLRNTFPAGVDKVLELVGTSTLRDSLQCARAGGLVCMTGMVGNQWAFSQFSPMDAIPTAVGLTTYSGGAEDFMATPLQQLVTQIESGTLKPKVGRVFSLDEIVEAHACMESNRAGGKIVVLP
;
A
#
# COMPACT_ATOMS: atom_id res chain seq x y z
N PRO A 1 -6.72 -2.63 -3.05
CA PRO A 1 -7.86 -2.79 -2.13
C PRO A 1 -8.02 -1.58 -1.19
N SER A 2 -9.19 -1.45 -0.59
CA SER A 2 -9.50 -0.42 0.41
C SER A 2 -10.46 -0.97 1.47
N ARG A 3 -10.20 -0.73 2.74
CA ARG A 3 -11.13 -1.07 3.84
C ARG A 3 -12.37 -0.15 3.89
N LYS A 4 -12.37 0.94 3.13
CA LYS A 4 -13.45 1.92 3.08
C LYS A 4 -14.11 1.90 1.71
N ALA A 5 -15.37 1.44 1.64
CA ALA A 5 -16.13 1.36 0.40
C ALA A 5 -16.40 2.75 -0.22
N ASP A 6 -16.57 3.77 0.60
CA ASP A 6 -16.77 5.17 0.18
C ASP A 6 -15.57 5.77 -0.59
N ARG A 7 -14.38 5.16 -0.47
CA ARG A 7 -13.19 5.57 -1.21
C ARG A 7 -13.13 5.01 -2.65
N ARG A 8 -14.06 4.14 -3.03
CA ARG A 8 -14.03 3.44 -4.33
C ARG A 8 -13.91 4.42 -5.50
N GLN A 9 -14.81 5.41 -5.57
CA GLN A 9 -14.83 6.35 -6.69
C GLN A 9 -13.53 7.16 -6.75
N MET A 10 -13.08 7.68 -5.62
CA MET A 10 -11.82 8.43 -5.54
C MET A 10 -10.61 7.60 -6.03
N LEU A 11 -10.57 6.30 -5.75
CA LEU A 11 -9.48 5.43 -6.21
C LEU A 11 -9.56 5.19 -7.72
N LEU A 12 -10.75 5.01 -8.27
CA LEU A 12 -10.96 4.91 -9.72
C LEU A 12 -10.56 6.21 -10.43
N ASP A 13 -10.96 7.36 -9.91
CA ASP A 13 -10.61 8.68 -10.45
C ASP A 13 -9.09 8.96 -10.41
N ASN A 14 -8.37 8.30 -9.50
CA ASN A 14 -6.91 8.36 -9.40
C ASN A 14 -6.19 7.27 -10.21
N GLY A 15 -6.89 6.60 -11.13
CA GLY A 15 -6.30 5.68 -12.10
C GLY A 15 -6.29 4.21 -11.70
N ALA A 16 -7.05 3.81 -10.68
CA ALA A 16 -7.26 2.39 -10.41
C ALA A 16 -8.30 1.82 -11.39
N ASP A 17 -7.99 0.74 -12.08
CA ASP A 17 -8.94 0.03 -12.97
C ASP A 17 -10.00 -0.72 -12.16
N HIS A 18 -9.59 -1.31 -11.04
CA HIS A 18 -10.46 -2.08 -10.15
C HIS A 18 -10.23 -1.72 -8.69
N VAL A 19 -11.30 -1.70 -7.91
CA VAL A 19 -11.24 -1.51 -6.46
C VAL A 19 -11.98 -2.64 -5.76
N ILE A 20 -11.26 -3.37 -4.93
CA ILE A 20 -11.79 -4.41 -4.06
C ILE A 20 -11.94 -3.82 -2.66
N VAL A 21 -13.13 -3.99 -2.06
CA VAL A 21 -13.34 -3.64 -0.66
C VAL A 21 -12.77 -4.77 0.19
N ASP A 22 -11.81 -4.41 1.03
CA ASP A 22 -11.13 -5.33 1.92
C ASP A 22 -11.98 -5.55 3.18
N THR A 23 -12.47 -6.77 3.33
CA THR A 23 -13.26 -7.23 4.48
C THR A 23 -12.47 -8.19 5.40
N GLY A 24 -11.16 -8.28 5.20
CA GLY A 24 -10.24 -9.14 5.94
C GLY A 24 -9.44 -10.08 5.03
N GLU A 25 -10.06 -10.61 4.00
CA GLU A 25 -9.42 -11.41 2.95
C GLU A 25 -9.86 -10.88 1.58
N ILE A 26 -8.90 -10.57 0.71
CA ILE A 26 -9.16 -10.03 -0.62
C ILE A 26 -8.97 -11.06 -1.73
N ALA A 27 -8.20 -12.12 -1.51
CA ALA A 27 -7.88 -13.10 -2.54
C ALA A 27 -9.13 -13.76 -3.15
N PRO A 28 -10.16 -14.17 -2.40
CA PRO A 28 -11.38 -14.72 -2.99
C PRO A 28 -12.08 -13.73 -3.93
N SER A 29 -12.23 -12.47 -3.49
CA SER A 29 -12.86 -11.42 -4.31
C SER A 29 -12.03 -11.07 -5.53
N LEU A 30 -10.70 -11.06 -5.40
CA LEU A 30 -9.78 -10.84 -6.51
C LEU A 30 -9.90 -11.95 -7.55
N ARG A 31 -9.95 -13.22 -7.12
CA ARG A 31 -10.07 -14.38 -7.99
C ARG A 31 -11.39 -14.44 -8.75
N ASN A 32 -12.44 -13.84 -8.24
CA ASN A 32 -13.70 -13.69 -8.99
C ASN A 32 -13.52 -12.78 -10.21
N THR A 33 -12.68 -11.75 -10.12
CA THR A 33 -12.40 -10.83 -11.23
C THR A 33 -11.23 -11.31 -12.10
N PHE A 34 -10.21 -11.87 -11.47
CA PHE A 34 -8.99 -12.37 -12.08
C PHE A 34 -8.76 -13.84 -11.68
N PRO A 35 -9.40 -14.81 -12.34
CA PRO A 35 -9.35 -16.22 -11.91
C PRO A 35 -7.93 -16.81 -11.82
N ALA A 36 -7.04 -16.38 -12.70
CA ALA A 36 -5.62 -16.79 -12.67
C ALA A 36 -4.81 -16.08 -11.57
N GLY A 37 -5.32 -14.97 -11.01
CA GLY A 37 -4.60 -14.05 -10.13
C GLY A 37 -3.90 -12.93 -10.88
N VAL A 38 -3.11 -12.13 -10.17
CA VAL A 38 -2.38 -10.99 -10.72
C VAL A 38 -0.88 -11.25 -10.82
N ASP A 39 -0.21 -10.52 -11.71
CA ASP A 39 1.24 -10.67 -11.96
C ASP A 39 2.08 -10.24 -10.75
N LYS A 40 1.68 -9.14 -10.12
CA LYS A 40 2.46 -8.50 -9.05
C LYS A 40 1.54 -8.01 -7.93
N VAL A 41 1.99 -8.19 -6.71
CA VAL A 41 1.33 -7.67 -5.50
C VAL A 41 2.34 -6.82 -4.73
N LEU A 42 1.96 -5.60 -4.41
CA LEU A 42 2.69 -4.74 -3.48
C LEU A 42 2.01 -4.81 -2.12
N GLU A 43 2.67 -5.46 -1.16
CA GLU A 43 2.16 -5.65 0.20
C GLU A 43 2.70 -4.55 1.12
N LEU A 44 1.79 -3.70 1.62
CA LEU A 44 2.13 -2.53 2.41
C LEU A 44 1.72 -2.66 3.89
N VAL A 45 0.91 -3.65 4.22
CA VAL A 45 0.36 -3.81 5.58
C VAL A 45 1.26 -4.66 6.46
N GLY A 46 1.87 -5.70 5.87
CA GLY A 46 2.81 -6.55 6.56
C GLY A 46 2.32 -7.97 6.79
N THR A 47 2.84 -8.64 7.82
CA THR A 47 2.61 -10.07 8.04
C THR A 47 1.15 -10.44 8.29
N SER A 48 0.34 -9.50 8.78
CA SER A 48 -1.10 -9.75 9.03
C SER A 48 -1.92 -10.03 7.77
N THR A 49 -1.49 -9.50 6.60
CA THR A 49 -2.16 -9.67 5.31
C THR A 49 -1.34 -10.46 4.29
N LEU A 50 -0.05 -10.70 4.57
CA LEU A 50 0.88 -11.29 3.61
C LEU A 50 0.42 -12.66 3.09
N ARG A 51 -0.20 -13.51 3.93
CA ARG A 51 -0.71 -14.82 3.48
C ARG A 51 -1.81 -14.69 2.44
N ASP A 52 -2.76 -13.78 2.65
CA ASP A 52 -3.82 -13.49 1.69
C ASP A 52 -3.26 -12.84 0.41
N SER A 53 -2.29 -11.92 0.56
CA SER A 53 -1.59 -11.31 -0.57
C SER A 53 -0.86 -12.33 -1.44
N LEU A 54 -0.26 -13.37 -0.86
CA LEU A 54 0.35 -14.47 -1.60
C LEU A 54 -0.67 -15.25 -2.45
N GLN A 55 -1.89 -15.44 -1.95
CA GLN A 55 -2.97 -16.10 -2.68
C GLN A 55 -3.53 -15.25 -3.83
N CYS A 56 -3.25 -13.95 -3.85
CA CYS A 56 -3.65 -13.06 -4.95
C CYS A 56 -2.80 -13.25 -6.21
N ALA A 57 -1.55 -13.67 -6.06
CA ALA A 57 -0.61 -13.80 -7.18
C ALA A 57 -0.89 -15.04 -8.03
N ARG A 58 -0.72 -14.93 -9.35
CA ARG A 58 -0.75 -16.07 -10.26
C ARG A 58 0.54 -16.90 -10.19
N ALA A 59 0.55 -18.09 -10.73
CA ALA A 59 1.77 -18.85 -10.95
C ALA A 59 2.76 -18.02 -11.83
N GLY A 60 4.02 -17.94 -11.41
CA GLY A 60 5.03 -17.05 -11.97
C GLY A 60 4.89 -15.58 -11.55
N GLY A 61 3.94 -15.25 -10.68
CA GLY A 61 3.76 -13.91 -10.12
C GLY A 61 4.70 -13.62 -8.97
N LEU A 62 4.74 -12.36 -8.56
CA LEU A 62 5.63 -11.86 -7.51
C LEU A 62 4.85 -11.05 -6.47
N VAL A 63 5.08 -11.35 -5.20
CA VAL A 63 4.61 -10.55 -4.06
C VAL A 63 5.81 -9.85 -3.45
N CYS A 64 5.77 -8.52 -3.39
CA CYS A 64 6.81 -7.71 -2.76
C CYS A 64 6.24 -7.10 -1.47
N MET A 65 6.75 -7.53 -0.33
CA MET A 65 6.43 -6.95 0.97
C MET A 65 7.36 -5.76 1.24
N THR A 66 6.80 -4.57 1.37
CA THR A 66 7.57 -3.34 1.60
C THR A 66 6.98 -2.47 2.71
N GLY A 67 5.90 -2.89 3.38
CA GLY A 67 5.26 -2.13 4.44
C GLY A 67 4.94 -2.96 5.66
N MET A 68 4.82 -2.26 6.81
CA MET A 68 4.51 -2.85 8.13
C MET A 68 3.45 -2.03 8.86
N VAL A 69 2.53 -1.42 8.10
CA VAL A 69 1.48 -0.55 8.66
C VAL A 69 0.55 -1.30 9.63
N GLY A 70 0.46 -2.63 9.50
CA GLY A 70 -0.27 -3.51 10.42
C GLY A 70 0.37 -3.69 11.80
N ASN A 71 1.54 -3.07 12.03
CA ASN A 71 2.31 -3.13 13.29
C ASN A 71 2.66 -4.56 13.77
N GLN A 72 2.72 -5.51 12.83
CA GLN A 72 3.10 -6.90 13.09
C GLN A 72 4.31 -7.25 12.22
N TRP A 73 5.49 -7.37 12.85
CA TRP A 73 6.78 -7.48 12.18
C TRP A 73 7.21 -8.90 11.84
N ALA A 74 6.67 -9.88 12.55
CA ALA A 74 7.07 -11.26 12.37
C ALA A 74 5.88 -12.21 12.46
N PHE A 75 6.01 -13.35 11.81
CA PHE A 75 5.15 -14.49 12.07
C PHE A 75 5.68 -15.26 13.29
N SER A 76 4.79 -15.71 14.18
CA SER A 76 5.13 -16.66 15.23
C SER A 76 5.50 -18.03 14.67
N GLN A 77 4.83 -18.41 13.58
CA GLN A 77 5.08 -19.63 12.80
C GLN A 77 4.84 -19.35 11.33
N PHE A 78 5.78 -19.73 10.49
CA PHE A 78 5.68 -19.62 9.04
C PHE A 78 6.17 -20.89 8.38
N SER A 79 5.26 -21.62 7.74
CA SER A 79 5.56 -22.74 6.88
C SER A 79 5.56 -22.25 5.42
N PRO A 80 6.73 -22.13 4.78
CA PRO A 80 6.79 -21.64 3.40
C PRO A 80 5.99 -22.50 2.42
N MET A 81 6.03 -23.82 2.61
CA MET A 81 5.33 -24.77 1.72
C MET A 81 3.79 -24.65 1.79
N ASP A 82 3.25 -24.20 2.94
CA ASP A 82 1.82 -24.01 3.11
C ASP A 82 1.38 -22.59 2.71
N ALA A 83 2.27 -21.60 2.94
CA ALA A 83 1.92 -20.19 2.79
C ALA A 83 2.12 -19.68 1.38
N ILE A 84 3.16 -20.16 0.68
CA ILE A 84 3.55 -19.67 -0.65
C ILE A 84 2.96 -20.61 -1.71
N PRO A 85 2.03 -20.13 -2.56
CA PRO A 85 1.49 -20.94 -3.64
C PRO A 85 2.59 -21.37 -4.63
N THR A 86 2.37 -22.49 -5.31
CA THR A 86 3.31 -23.02 -6.30
C THR A 86 3.70 -21.97 -7.33
N ALA A 87 5.00 -21.81 -7.54
CA ALA A 87 5.60 -20.87 -8.48
C ALA A 87 5.31 -19.37 -8.21
N VAL A 88 4.87 -19.00 -7.00
CA VAL A 88 4.79 -17.60 -6.58
C VAL A 88 6.09 -17.17 -5.92
N GLY A 89 6.65 -16.04 -6.37
CA GLY A 89 7.81 -15.42 -5.73
C GLY A 89 7.40 -14.53 -4.55
N LEU A 90 8.14 -14.62 -3.44
CA LEU A 90 8.06 -13.68 -2.34
C LEU A 90 9.38 -12.92 -2.24
N THR A 91 9.32 -11.61 -2.25
CA THR A 91 10.46 -10.73 -2.07
C THR A 91 10.12 -9.59 -1.12
N THR A 92 11.13 -8.88 -0.67
CA THR A 92 10.99 -7.69 0.16
C THR A 92 11.73 -6.52 -0.46
N TYR A 93 11.27 -5.32 -0.15
CA TYR A 93 11.98 -4.08 -0.44
C TYR A 93 12.00 -3.23 0.84
N SER A 94 13.19 -2.87 1.27
CA SER A 94 13.42 -1.90 2.33
C SER A 94 14.35 -0.82 1.78
N GLY A 95 13.79 0.30 1.34
CA GLY A 95 14.58 1.40 0.77
C GLY A 95 15.56 2.00 1.78
N GLY A 96 16.75 2.30 1.32
CA GLY A 96 17.81 2.97 2.08
C GLY A 96 18.09 4.40 1.58
N ALA A 97 19.14 5.00 2.11
CA ALA A 97 19.56 6.35 1.72
C ALA A 97 19.91 6.45 0.22
N GLU A 98 20.51 5.41 -0.34
CA GLU A 98 20.86 5.36 -1.77
C GLU A 98 19.61 5.36 -2.65
N ASP A 99 18.59 4.57 -2.29
CA ASP A 99 17.32 4.53 -3.01
C ASP A 99 16.60 5.88 -2.94
N PHE A 100 16.65 6.54 -1.78
CA PHE A 100 16.10 7.88 -1.62
C PHE A 100 16.82 8.90 -2.53
N MET A 101 18.15 8.87 -2.57
CA MET A 101 18.94 9.76 -3.43
C MET A 101 18.72 9.48 -4.92
N ALA A 102 18.39 8.25 -5.30
CA ALA A 102 18.06 7.87 -6.67
C ALA A 102 16.61 8.24 -7.06
N THR A 103 15.77 8.66 -6.10
CA THR A 103 14.39 9.07 -6.37
C THR A 103 14.38 10.34 -7.24
N PRO A 104 13.63 10.36 -8.35
CA PRO A 104 13.61 11.51 -9.27
C PRO A 104 12.75 12.65 -8.71
N LEU A 105 13.15 13.21 -7.55
CA LEU A 105 12.36 14.22 -6.80
C LEU A 105 12.06 15.45 -7.65
N GLN A 106 13.03 15.96 -8.43
CA GLN A 106 12.80 17.12 -9.27
C GLN A 106 11.74 16.86 -10.35
N GLN A 107 11.73 15.66 -10.93
CA GLN A 107 10.70 15.29 -11.90
C GLN A 107 9.32 15.22 -11.25
N LEU A 108 9.23 14.68 -10.03
CA LEU A 108 7.97 14.61 -9.28
C LEU A 108 7.45 16.02 -8.94
N VAL A 109 8.32 16.93 -8.52
CA VAL A 109 7.96 18.34 -8.27
C VAL A 109 7.43 18.99 -9.54
N THR A 110 8.11 18.84 -10.67
CA THR A 110 7.64 19.38 -11.96
C THR A 110 6.29 18.82 -12.37
N GLN A 111 6.04 17.54 -12.13
CA GLN A 111 4.73 16.93 -12.39
C GLN A 111 3.63 17.47 -11.47
N ILE A 112 3.95 17.79 -10.22
CA ILE A 112 3.02 18.43 -9.28
C ILE A 112 2.71 19.85 -9.73
N GLU A 113 3.72 20.64 -10.08
CA GLU A 113 3.57 22.03 -10.57
C GLU A 113 2.74 22.10 -11.85
N SER A 114 2.95 21.18 -12.78
CA SER A 114 2.17 21.08 -14.01
C SER A 114 0.75 20.51 -13.83
N GLY A 115 0.42 20.02 -12.62
CA GLY A 115 -0.87 19.38 -12.33
C GLY A 115 -1.02 17.97 -12.90
N THR A 116 0.04 17.40 -13.49
CA THR A 116 0.03 16.01 -14.01
C THR A 116 0.01 15.00 -12.87
N LEU A 117 0.71 15.29 -11.76
CA LEU A 117 0.66 14.53 -10.51
C LEU A 117 -0.06 15.37 -9.45
N LYS A 118 -1.12 14.81 -8.87
CA LYS A 118 -1.94 15.49 -7.85
C LYS A 118 -1.88 14.73 -6.52
N PRO A 119 -0.87 14.96 -5.66
CA PRO A 119 -0.83 14.33 -4.35
C PRO A 119 -2.03 14.80 -3.52
N LYS A 120 -2.72 13.84 -2.91
CA LYS A 120 -3.84 14.18 -2.03
C LYS A 120 -3.31 14.62 -0.67
N VAL A 121 -3.29 15.93 -0.43
CA VAL A 121 -3.08 16.51 0.90
C VAL A 121 -4.38 16.41 1.67
N GLY A 122 -4.35 15.78 2.83
CA GLY A 122 -5.51 15.61 3.69
C GLY A 122 -5.59 16.66 4.79
N ARG A 123 -4.47 16.95 5.45
CA ARG A 123 -4.37 17.94 6.52
C ARG A 123 -3.02 18.66 6.46
N VAL A 124 -3.04 19.91 6.84
CA VAL A 124 -1.85 20.74 7.03
C VAL A 124 -1.85 21.22 8.47
N PHE A 125 -0.70 21.15 9.13
CA PHE A 125 -0.47 21.59 10.50
C PHE A 125 0.75 22.52 10.52
N SER A 126 0.83 23.39 11.52
CA SER A 126 2.07 24.06 11.86
C SER A 126 2.98 23.14 12.68
N LEU A 127 4.27 23.50 12.81
CA LEU A 127 5.19 22.72 13.63
C LEU A 127 4.76 22.68 15.12
N ASP A 128 4.14 23.75 15.61
CA ASP A 128 3.64 23.81 16.98
C ASP A 128 2.47 22.83 17.22
N GLU A 129 1.80 22.37 16.16
CA GLU A 129 0.69 21.40 16.21
C GLU A 129 1.18 19.96 15.92
N ILE A 130 2.46 19.65 16.12
CA ILE A 130 3.05 18.35 15.77
C ILE A 130 2.36 17.19 16.53
N VAL A 131 1.94 17.39 17.76
CA VAL A 131 1.24 16.37 18.56
C VAL A 131 -0.12 16.04 17.95
N GLU A 132 -0.87 17.04 17.53
CA GLU A 132 -2.15 16.90 16.83
C GLU A 132 -1.99 16.24 15.47
N ALA A 133 -0.92 16.55 14.75
CA ALA A 133 -0.59 15.91 13.48
C ALA A 133 -0.36 14.40 13.66
N HIS A 134 0.40 13.99 14.67
CA HIS A 134 0.60 12.58 15.01
C HIS A 134 -0.71 11.90 15.43
N ALA A 135 -1.49 12.51 16.31
CA ALA A 135 -2.78 11.99 16.75
C ALA A 135 -3.77 11.83 15.55
N CYS A 136 -3.72 12.76 14.59
CA CYS A 136 -4.49 12.69 13.37
C CYS A 136 -4.06 11.50 12.49
N MET A 137 -2.75 11.26 12.36
CA MET A 137 -2.17 10.15 11.61
C MET A 137 -2.57 8.80 12.23
N GLU A 138 -2.33 8.63 13.53
CA GLU A 138 -2.61 7.39 14.27
C GLU A 138 -4.10 7.02 14.25
N SER A 139 -4.97 8.02 14.33
CA SER A 139 -6.43 7.83 14.24
C SER A 139 -6.95 7.64 12.80
N ASN A 140 -6.06 7.66 11.79
CA ASN A 140 -6.39 7.53 10.36
C ASN A 140 -7.48 8.51 9.88
N ARG A 141 -7.48 9.75 10.43
CA ARG A 141 -8.45 10.81 10.12
C ARG A 141 -7.99 11.80 9.06
N ALA A 142 -6.74 11.72 8.62
CA ALA A 142 -6.18 12.69 7.69
C ALA A 142 -6.85 12.69 6.31
N GLY A 143 -7.30 11.54 5.83
CA GLY A 143 -7.91 11.42 4.50
C GLY A 143 -6.96 11.61 3.32
N GLY A 144 -5.67 11.85 3.57
CA GLY A 144 -4.60 12.07 2.60
C GLY A 144 -3.26 12.21 3.33
N LYS A 145 -2.27 12.79 2.68
CA LYS A 145 -0.98 13.09 3.29
C LYS A 145 -1.14 14.17 4.37
N ILE A 146 -0.42 14.01 5.47
CA ILE A 146 -0.26 15.05 6.48
C ILE A 146 1.00 15.85 6.14
N VAL A 147 0.85 17.15 6.09
CA VAL A 147 1.96 18.09 5.85
C VAL A 147 2.12 18.94 7.12
N VAL A 148 3.34 19.08 7.60
CA VAL A 148 3.69 20.00 8.70
C VAL A 148 4.55 21.10 8.12
N LEU A 149 4.13 22.34 8.31
CA LEU A 149 4.85 23.53 7.89
C LEU A 149 5.66 24.08 9.08
N PRO A 150 6.89 24.57 8.82
CA PRO A 150 7.71 25.23 9.86
C PRO A 150 7.09 26.51 10.38
#